data_2624bae4bde77bc3009b356f7d6dbbd4
#
_entry.id   2624bae4bde77bc3009b356f7d6dbbd4
#
_cell.length_a   1.000
_cell.length_b   1.000
_cell.length_c   1.000
_cell.angle_alpha   90.00
_cell.angle_beta   90.00
_cell.angle_gamma   90.00
#
_symmetry.space_group_name_H-M   'P 1'
#
loop_
_entity.id
_entity.type
_entity.pdbx_description
1 polymer ?
#
loop_
_entity_poly.entity_id
_entity_poly.type
_entity_poly.pdbx_seq_one_letter_code
_entity_poly.pdbx_strand_id
1 'polypeptide(L)'
;MSFTDYLENEVLNHIFGGTPYTAPTTLYVGLHTSASSDAAAGTEVSGGGYAREVAAFTVTGTSPTEAATTAAIEFPVATASWGTVTYAGVYDAATGGNLLAYAELTDPSNFTTPLPKTISVGDVFRISAGNLKIRLD
;
A
#
# COMPACT_ATOMS: atom_id res chain seq x y z
N MET A 1 8.27 2.05 1.40
CA MET A 1 7.52 0.81 1.69
C MET A 1 8.47 -0.38 1.59
N SER A 2 8.25 -1.36 2.41
CA SER A 2 8.97 -2.64 2.34
C SER A 2 8.23 -3.62 1.45
N PHE A 3 8.97 -4.48 0.75
CA PHE A 3 8.40 -5.66 0.11
C PHE A 3 8.02 -6.68 1.17
N THR A 4 7.01 -7.48 0.87
CA THR A 4 6.71 -8.67 1.65
C THR A 4 7.59 -9.84 1.22
N ASP A 5 7.75 -10.85 2.09
CA ASP A 5 8.42 -12.11 1.76
C ASP A 5 7.87 -12.72 0.46
N TYR A 6 6.56 -12.59 0.25
CA TYR A 6 5.91 -13.06 -0.98
C TYR A 6 6.52 -12.39 -2.22
N LEU A 7 6.55 -11.05 -2.25
CA LEU A 7 7.04 -10.33 -3.43
C LEU A 7 8.55 -10.53 -3.61
N GLU A 8 9.32 -10.54 -2.52
CA GLU A 8 10.75 -10.79 -2.59
C GLU A 8 11.05 -12.15 -3.23
N ASN A 9 10.32 -13.18 -2.81
CA ASN A 9 10.45 -14.53 -3.37
C ASN A 9 10.10 -14.55 -4.87
N GLU A 10 8.99 -13.94 -5.25
CA GLU A 10 8.55 -13.89 -6.64
C GLU A 10 9.56 -13.15 -7.53
N VAL A 11 10.11 -12.02 -7.08
CA VAL A 11 11.11 -11.25 -7.83
C VAL A 11 12.39 -12.05 -8.00
N LEU A 12 12.90 -12.66 -6.95
CA LEU A 12 14.13 -13.45 -7.01
C LEU A 12 13.96 -14.70 -7.89
N ASN A 13 12.84 -15.38 -7.78
CA ASN A 13 12.54 -16.54 -8.64
C ASN A 13 12.40 -16.13 -10.10
N HIS A 14 11.76 -15.00 -10.37
CA HIS A 14 11.59 -14.51 -11.74
C HIS A 14 12.92 -14.19 -12.42
N ILE A 15 13.80 -13.48 -11.70
CA ILE A 15 15.08 -13.00 -12.28
C ILE A 15 16.16 -14.08 -12.23
N PHE A 16 16.30 -14.79 -11.11
CA PHE A 16 17.44 -15.69 -10.83
C PHE A 16 17.06 -17.16 -10.77
N GLY A 17 15.81 -17.47 -10.43
CA GLY A 17 15.35 -18.85 -10.28
C GLY A 17 14.75 -19.48 -11.54
N GLY A 18 14.58 -18.70 -12.62
CA GLY A 18 14.02 -19.21 -13.87
C GLY A 18 12.51 -19.51 -13.80
N THR A 19 11.81 -19.07 -12.76
CA THR A 19 10.37 -19.25 -12.59
C THR A 19 9.65 -17.94 -12.91
N PRO A 20 8.89 -17.85 -14.03
CA PRO A 20 8.22 -16.60 -14.39
C PRO A 20 7.19 -16.17 -13.35
N TYR A 21 7.19 -14.90 -13.02
CA TYR A 21 6.15 -14.23 -12.24
C TYR A 21 5.33 -13.33 -13.18
N THR A 22 4.03 -13.50 -13.16
CA THR A 22 3.13 -12.63 -13.94
C THR A 22 2.78 -11.42 -13.08
N ALA A 23 3.28 -10.26 -13.48
CA ALA A 23 2.99 -9.02 -12.78
C ALA A 23 1.49 -8.71 -12.82
N PRO A 24 0.90 -8.25 -11.71
CA PRO A 24 -0.50 -7.86 -11.70
C PRO A 24 -0.74 -6.69 -12.66
N THR A 25 -1.87 -6.73 -13.38
CA THR A 25 -2.27 -5.67 -14.30
C THR A 25 -2.86 -4.46 -13.59
N THR A 26 -3.40 -4.66 -12.39
CA THR A 26 -3.97 -3.61 -11.54
C THR A 26 -3.48 -3.79 -10.13
N LEU A 27 -3.03 -2.71 -9.52
CA LEU A 27 -2.60 -2.66 -8.13
C LEU A 27 -3.64 -1.92 -7.28
N TYR A 28 -3.78 -2.35 -6.04
CA TYR A 28 -4.76 -1.79 -5.10
C TYR A 28 -4.08 -1.39 -3.80
N VAL A 29 -4.52 -0.29 -3.22
CA VAL A 29 -4.09 0.14 -1.89
C VAL A 29 -5.16 -0.21 -0.87
N GLY A 30 -4.74 -0.89 0.19
CA GLY A 30 -5.57 -1.19 1.36
C GLY A 30 -5.03 -0.48 2.61
N LEU A 31 -5.90 -0.30 3.58
CA LEU A 31 -5.60 0.37 4.84
C LEU A 31 -5.68 -0.62 6.01
N HIS A 32 -4.74 -0.51 6.94
CA HIS A 32 -4.64 -1.41 8.09
C HIS A 32 -4.70 -0.63 9.40
N THR A 33 -5.36 -1.20 10.39
CA THR A 33 -5.44 -0.65 11.76
C THR A 33 -4.39 -1.23 12.69
N SER A 34 -3.65 -2.24 12.25
CA SER A 34 -2.51 -2.79 12.97
C SER A 34 -1.29 -2.93 12.04
N ALA A 35 -0.12 -3.14 12.63
CA ALA A 35 1.13 -3.25 11.87
C ALA A 35 1.12 -4.43 10.91
N SER A 36 1.55 -4.19 9.67
CA SER A 36 1.93 -5.23 8.72
C SER A 36 3.40 -5.59 8.90
N SER A 37 3.76 -6.78 8.44
CA SER A 37 5.14 -7.27 8.41
C SER A 37 5.44 -7.94 7.08
N ASP A 38 6.69 -8.33 6.86
CA ASP A 38 7.08 -9.03 5.64
C ASP A 38 6.30 -10.34 5.47
N ALA A 39 6.01 -11.01 6.59
CA ALA A 39 5.32 -12.31 6.58
C ALA A 39 3.79 -12.21 6.55
N ALA A 40 3.19 -11.10 6.97
CA ALA A 40 1.74 -10.98 7.09
C ALA A 40 1.22 -9.55 7.06
N ALA A 41 0.06 -9.38 6.45
CA ALA A 41 -0.69 -8.14 6.55
C ALA A 41 -1.23 -7.92 7.96
N GLY A 42 -1.28 -6.66 8.40
CA GLY A 42 -2.04 -6.27 9.58
C GLY A 42 -3.55 -6.39 9.35
N THR A 43 -4.33 -6.02 10.35
CA THR A 43 -5.79 -6.05 10.26
C THR A 43 -6.27 -4.99 9.26
N GLU A 44 -6.84 -5.43 8.15
CA GLU A 44 -7.40 -4.51 7.16
C GLU A 44 -8.73 -3.94 7.66
N VAL A 45 -8.98 -2.68 7.34
CA VAL A 45 -10.28 -2.03 7.58
C VAL A 45 -11.37 -2.85 6.89
N SER A 46 -12.52 -2.99 7.54
CA SER A 46 -13.68 -3.68 6.96
C SER A 46 -14.98 -2.99 7.35
N GLY A 47 -15.96 -3.05 6.47
CA GLY A 47 -17.26 -2.38 6.69
C GLY A 47 -17.17 -0.85 6.54
N GLY A 48 -18.22 -0.16 6.92
CA GLY A 48 -18.26 1.31 6.88
C GLY A 48 -18.03 1.92 5.51
N GLY A 49 -18.37 1.24 4.44
CA GLY A 49 -18.16 1.71 3.06
C GLY A 49 -16.72 1.56 2.57
N TYR A 50 -15.82 0.94 3.33
CA TYR A 50 -14.45 0.74 2.93
C TYR A 50 -14.33 -0.22 1.74
N ALA A 51 -13.47 0.16 0.81
CA ALA A 51 -12.97 -0.70 -0.27
C ALA A 51 -11.54 -0.28 -0.60
N ARG A 52 -10.72 -1.23 -1.04
CA ARG A 52 -9.40 -0.90 -1.60
C ARG A 52 -9.56 -0.03 -2.84
N GLU A 53 -8.60 0.86 -3.06
CA GLU A 53 -8.60 1.75 -4.21
C GLU A 53 -7.47 1.41 -5.17
N VAL A 54 -7.73 1.59 -6.47
CA VAL A 54 -6.75 1.37 -7.53
C VAL A 54 -5.60 2.37 -7.38
N ALA A 55 -4.37 1.89 -7.53
CA ALA A 55 -3.18 2.72 -7.55
C ALA A 55 -2.36 2.46 -8.81
N ALA A 56 -1.90 3.53 -9.44
CA ALA A 56 -0.94 3.47 -10.53
C ALA A 56 0.38 4.11 -10.10
N PHE A 57 1.48 3.52 -10.54
CA PHE A 57 2.83 3.97 -10.17
C PHE A 57 3.64 4.31 -11.41
N THR A 58 4.55 5.27 -11.26
CA THR A 58 5.61 5.56 -12.22
C THR A 58 6.95 5.27 -11.57
N VAL A 59 7.80 4.52 -12.27
CA VAL A 59 9.14 4.19 -11.80
C VAL A 59 10.13 5.23 -12.34
N THR A 60 10.89 5.85 -11.45
CA THR A 60 11.87 6.88 -11.79
C THR A 60 13.11 6.76 -10.91
N GLY A 61 14.15 7.48 -11.27
CA GLY A 61 15.37 7.57 -10.47
C GLY A 61 16.33 6.40 -10.69
N THR A 62 17.52 6.57 -10.18
CA THR A 62 18.60 5.58 -10.30
C THR A 62 19.30 5.32 -8.97
N SER A 63 19.17 6.22 -8.01
CA SER A 63 19.79 6.09 -6.68
C SER A 63 19.05 6.99 -5.67
N PRO A 64 17.97 6.50 -5.08
CA PRO A 64 17.32 5.21 -5.29
C PRO A 64 16.44 5.18 -6.56
N THR A 65 16.16 3.98 -7.04
CA THR A 65 15.05 3.76 -7.98
C THR A 65 13.75 3.77 -7.18
N GLU A 66 12.77 4.50 -7.66
CA GLU A 66 11.54 4.76 -6.91
C GLU A 66 10.30 4.55 -7.77
N ALA A 67 9.32 3.82 -7.26
CA ALA A 67 7.96 3.79 -7.78
C ALA A 67 7.09 4.68 -6.91
N ALA A 68 6.47 5.69 -7.51
CA ALA A 68 5.59 6.62 -6.80
C ALA A 68 4.23 6.70 -7.47
N THR A 69 3.18 6.94 -6.71
CA THR A 69 1.83 7.08 -7.24
C THR A 69 1.71 8.27 -8.18
N THR A 70 1.07 8.06 -9.34
CA THR A 70 0.90 9.09 -10.38
C THR A 70 -0.24 10.03 -10.12
N ALA A 71 -1.25 9.58 -9.36
CA ALA A 71 -2.46 10.35 -9.04
C ALA A 71 -2.82 10.18 -7.58
N ALA A 72 -3.64 11.09 -7.06
CA ALA A 72 -4.19 10.97 -5.72
C ALA A 72 -5.07 9.71 -5.61
N ILE A 73 -5.00 9.05 -4.46
CA ILE A 73 -5.85 7.91 -4.12
C ILE A 73 -6.85 8.40 -3.09
N GLU A 74 -8.12 8.39 -3.45
CA GLU A 74 -9.21 8.83 -2.57
C GLU A 74 -10.12 7.66 -2.26
N PHE A 75 -10.22 7.34 -0.98
CA PHE A 75 -11.08 6.25 -0.51
C PHE A 75 -12.53 6.70 -0.42
N PRO A 76 -13.50 5.77 -0.42
CA PRO A 76 -14.89 6.12 -0.26
C PRO A 76 -15.15 6.88 1.04
N VAL A 77 -16.21 7.68 1.07
CA VAL A 77 -16.68 8.34 2.30
C VAL A 77 -17.02 7.27 3.33
N ALA A 78 -16.48 7.39 4.54
CA ALA A 78 -16.76 6.46 5.62
C ALA A 78 -18.23 6.58 6.06
N THR A 79 -18.96 5.49 6.02
CA THR A 79 -20.36 5.40 6.48
C THR A 79 -20.47 4.91 7.92
N ALA A 80 -19.34 4.42 8.47
CA ALA A 80 -19.15 4.06 9.86
C ALA A 80 -17.68 4.29 10.21
N SER A 81 -17.31 4.27 11.49
CA SER A 81 -15.92 4.40 11.90
C SER A 81 -15.07 3.26 11.33
N TRP A 82 -13.90 3.61 10.79
CA TRP A 82 -12.88 2.63 10.36
C TRP A 82 -11.83 2.36 11.43
N GLY A 83 -11.90 3.04 12.56
CA GLY A 83 -10.88 3.02 13.60
C GLY A 83 -9.70 3.90 13.25
N THR A 84 -8.54 3.61 13.84
CA THR A 84 -7.30 4.34 13.58
C THR A 84 -6.45 3.58 12.58
N VAL A 85 -6.29 4.14 11.39
CA VAL A 85 -5.46 3.59 10.33
C VAL A 85 -4.00 3.94 10.61
N THR A 86 -3.16 2.92 10.68
CA THR A 86 -1.73 3.07 11.00
C THR A 86 -0.80 2.65 9.86
N TYR A 87 -1.26 1.75 8.99
CA TYR A 87 -0.50 1.20 7.87
C TYR A 87 -1.30 1.24 6.57
N ALA A 88 -0.59 1.28 5.46
CA ALA A 88 -1.14 1.06 4.13
C ALA A 88 -0.37 -0.06 3.43
N GLY A 89 -1.03 -0.77 2.55
CA GLY A 89 -0.42 -1.85 1.78
C GLY A 89 -0.84 -1.84 0.32
N VAL A 90 0.03 -2.36 -0.54
CA VAL A 90 -0.24 -2.55 -1.96
C VAL A 90 -0.53 -4.01 -2.22
N TYR A 91 -1.67 -4.29 -2.84
CA TYR A 91 -2.18 -5.63 -3.13
C TYR A 91 -2.32 -5.87 -4.63
N ASP A 92 -2.29 -7.13 -5.01
CA ASP A 92 -2.50 -7.58 -6.38
C ASP A 92 -3.98 -7.87 -6.73
N ALA A 93 -4.89 -7.67 -5.79
CA ALA A 93 -6.31 -7.90 -5.97
C ALA A 93 -7.17 -6.90 -5.18
N ALA A 94 -8.40 -6.66 -5.68
CA ALA A 94 -9.36 -5.77 -5.01
C ALA A 94 -9.83 -6.33 -3.67
N THR A 95 -9.90 -7.66 -3.55
CA THR A 95 -10.24 -8.38 -2.34
C THR A 95 -9.37 -9.63 -2.24
N GLY A 96 -9.02 -10.05 -1.03
CA GLY A 96 -8.08 -11.18 -0.86
C GLY A 96 -6.73 -10.88 -1.50
N GLY A 97 -6.19 -11.84 -2.26
CA GLY A 97 -4.92 -11.68 -2.96
C GLY A 97 -3.70 -11.59 -2.04
N ASN A 98 -2.60 -11.11 -2.58
CA ASN A 98 -1.33 -11.04 -1.89
C ASN A 98 -0.97 -9.59 -1.57
N LEU A 99 -0.49 -9.37 -0.35
CA LEU A 99 0.17 -8.12 0.01
C LEU A 99 1.57 -8.12 -0.61
N LEU A 100 1.85 -7.11 -1.42
CA LEU A 100 3.13 -6.98 -2.14
C LEU A 100 4.11 -6.10 -1.37
N ALA A 101 3.63 -4.97 -0.87
CA ALA A 101 4.43 -4.01 -0.13
C ALA A 101 3.57 -3.32 0.94
N TYR A 102 4.20 -2.80 1.97
CA TYR A 102 3.50 -2.13 3.06
C TYR A 102 4.36 -1.01 3.66
N ALA A 103 3.71 -0.06 4.29
CA ALA A 103 4.38 0.98 5.08
C ALA A 103 3.48 1.49 6.19
N GLU A 104 4.11 1.97 7.26
CA GLU A 104 3.42 2.79 8.26
C GLU A 104 3.03 4.13 7.65
N LEU A 105 1.88 4.66 8.04
CA LEU A 105 1.49 6.02 7.65
C LEU A 105 2.42 7.02 8.33
N THR A 106 3.01 7.89 7.52
CA THR A 106 3.98 8.89 7.99
C THR A 106 3.61 10.28 7.52
N ASP A 107 4.20 11.27 8.15
CA ASP A 107 4.09 12.66 7.74
C ASP A 107 4.66 12.82 6.32
N PRO A 108 3.88 13.34 5.35
CA PRO A 108 4.33 13.49 3.97
C PRO A 108 5.45 14.52 3.79
N SER A 109 5.73 15.34 4.80
CA SER A 109 6.84 16.30 4.75
C SER A 109 8.21 15.64 4.96
N ASN A 110 8.28 14.50 5.66
CA ASN A 110 9.55 13.82 5.98
C ASN A 110 9.55 12.31 5.73
N PHE A 111 8.39 11.67 5.57
CA PHE A 111 8.22 10.22 5.37
C PHE A 111 8.82 9.34 6.49
N THR A 112 9.01 9.87 7.67
CA THR A 112 9.62 9.16 8.81
C THR A 112 8.80 9.23 10.09
N THR A 113 8.12 10.35 10.37
CA THR A 113 7.32 10.52 11.59
C THR A 113 5.99 9.79 11.43
N PRO A 114 5.65 8.81 12.30
CA PRO A 114 4.35 8.14 12.26
C PRO A 114 3.20 9.14 12.35
N LEU A 115 2.22 8.98 11.48
CA LEU A 115 1.03 9.84 11.42
C LEU A 115 -0.24 9.00 11.24
N PRO A 116 -0.70 8.33 12.30
CA PRO A 116 -1.94 7.55 12.23
C PRO A 116 -3.14 8.47 11.98
N LYS A 117 -4.14 7.93 11.29
CA LYS A 117 -5.37 8.64 10.94
C LYS A 117 -6.58 7.93 11.51
N THR A 118 -7.33 8.60 12.36
CA THR A 118 -8.62 8.11 12.84
C THR A 118 -9.70 8.53 11.84
N ILE A 119 -10.42 7.57 11.29
CA ILE A 119 -11.46 7.78 10.29
C ILE A 119 -12.83 7.57 10.93
N SER A 120 -13.59 8.66 11.02
CA SER A 120 -14.94 8.68 11.54
C SER A 120 -15.98 8.77 10.42
N VAL A 121 -17.24 8.58 10.75
CA VAL A 121 -18.34 8.75 9.80
C VAL A 121 -18.25 10.10 9.09
N GLY A 122 -18.35 10.07 7.78
CA GLY A 122 -18.28 11.27 6.93
C GLY A 122 -16.87 11.67 6.50
N ASP A 123 -15.83 11.06 7.07
CA ASP A 123 -14.45 11.34 6.68
C ASP A 123 -14.10 10.72 5.33
N VAL A 124 -13.19 11.36 4.61
CA VAL A 124 -12.58 10.84 3.39
C VAL A 124 -11.07 10.73 3.61
N PHE A 125 -10.53 9.52 3.47
CA PHE A 125 -9.09 9.30 3.52
C PHE A 125 -8.52 9.47 2.13
N ARG A 126 -7.43 10.25 2.00
CA ARG A 126 -6.80 10.53 0.72
C ARG A 126 -5.28 10.46 0.85
N ILE A 127 -4.63 9.81 -0.13
CA ILE A 127 -3.18 9.85 -0.32
C ILE A 127 -2.91 10.72 -1.54
N SER A 128 -2.20 11.82 -1.36
CA SER A 128 -1.85 12.72 -2.46
C SER A 128 -0.92 12.06 -3.47
N ALA A 129 -0.96 12.48 -4.71
CA ALA A 129 -0.08 11.99 -5.77
C ALA A 129 1.38 12.08 -5.32
N GLY A 130 2.14 11.01 -5.55
CA GLY A 130 3.55 10.92 -5.17
C GLY A 130 3.82 10.64 -3.70
N ASN A 131 2.81 10.54 -2.85
CA ASN A 131 3.00 10.30 -1.41
C ASN A 131 3.04 8.82 -1.01
N LEU A 132 2.76 7.92 -1.92
CA LEU A 132 2.97 6.49 -1.72
C LEU A 132 4.15 6.07 -2.58
N LYS A 133 5.25 5.65 -1.95
CA LYS A 133 6.53 5.41 -2.62
C LYS A 133 7.13 4.08 -2.20
N ILE A 134 7.65 3.36 -3.19
CA ILE A 134 8.43 2.13 -2.99
C ILE A 134 9.82 2.38 -3.57
N ARG A 135 10.85 2.15 -2.79
CA ARG A 135 12.23 2.41 -3.19
C ARG A 135 13.05 1.14 -3.12
N LEU A 136 13.93 0.99 -4.12
CA LEU A 136 14.97 -0.03 -4.15
C LEU A 136 16.33 0.65 -4.36
N ASP A 137 17.28 0.22 -3.58
CA ASP A 137 18.67 0.68 -3.69
C ASP A 137 19.48 -0.20 -4.65
#